data_c771da5cebc8398adab1d97f14a0adae
#
_entry.id   c771da5cebc8398adab1d97f14a0adae
#
_cell.length_a   1.000
_cell.length_b   1.000
_cell.length_c   1.000
_cell.angle_alpha   90.00
_cell.angle_beta   90.00
_cell.angle_gamma   90.00
#
_symmetry.space_group_name_H-M   'P 1'
#
loop_
_entity.id
_entity.type
_entity.pdbx_description
1 polymer ?
#
loop_
_entity_poly.entity_id
_entity_poly.type
_entity_poly.pdbx_seq_one_letter_code
_entity_poly.pdbx_strand_id
1 'polypeptide(L)'
;MKVSSINGLVLRTAALALLMLAAASGVSAQASSAQLSINLTVQSSISLVFNDNPNVGSVGFCPLTNPGTNNVGLDLGSASFPGNFHSSTCVDYAHVGASFYQVSSAFDVLVTKSNSSSPSYRLAAQISTAPPANVVWLINNIPLNNVAFTTLDLLDSYGRPVTKTLQVQVRNNVPAQLLQETITFLATAN
;
A
#
# COMPACT_ATOMS: atom_id res chain seq x y z
N MET A 1 -73.70 78.03 -3.76
CA MET A 1 -72.61 77.86 -2.80
C MET A 1 -71.97 76.53 -3.02
N LYS A 2 -70.69 76.47 -3.46
CA LYS A 2 -69.96 75.26 -3.81
C LYS A 2 -69.39 74.58 -2.58
N VAL A 3 -69.90 73.48 -2.17
CA VAL A 3 -69.36 72.61 -1.08
C VAL A 3 -68.90 71.23 -1.59
N SER A 4 -68.85 71.05 -2.88
CA SER A 4 -68.57 69.74 -3.50
C SER A 4 -67.13 69.45 -3.83
N SER A 5 -66.18 70.35 -3.56
CA SER A 5 -64.81 70.20 -4.05
C SER A 5 -63.80 69.61 -3.02
N ILE A 6 -64.10 69.75 -1.71
CA ILE A 6 -63.11 69.36 -0.68
C ILE A 6 -63.14 67.85 -0.38
N ASN A 7 -64.37 67.27 -0.45
CA ASN A 7 -64.46 65.81 -0.17
C ASN A 7 -63.80 64.92 -1.23
N GLY A 8 -63.78 65.39 -2.47
CA GLY A 8 -63.11 64.63 -3.55
C GLY A 8 -61.61 64.61 -3.43
N LEU A 9 -61.03 65.71 -2.92
CA LEU A 9 -59.55 65.78 -2.78
C LEU A 9 -59.07 64.96 -1.56
N VAL A 10 -59.78 65.01 -0.47
CA VAL A 10 -59.45 64.22 0.76
C VAL A 10 -59.54 62.70 0.47
N LEU A 11 -60.58 62.31 -0.30
CA LEU A 11 -60.78 60.91 -0.64
C LEU A 11 -59.67 60.37 -1.60
N ARG A 12 -59.24 61.24 -2.52
CA ARG A 12 -58.12 60.82 -3.45
C ARG A 12 -56.76 60.74 -2.76
N THR A 13 -56.51 61.65 -1.82
CA THR A 13 -55.26 61.62 -1.06
C THR A 13 -55.22 60.42 -0.07
N ALA A 14 -56.35 60.09 0.54
CA ALA A 14 -56.45 58.91 1.41
C ALA A 14 -56.27 57.59 0.61
N ALA A 15 -56.90 57.52 -0.57
CA ALA A 15 -56.73 56.33 -1.44
C ALA A 15 -55.25 56.16 -1.96
N LEU A 16 -54.53 57.23 -2.27
CA LEU A 16 -53.14 57.20 -2.69
C LEU A 16 -52.24 56.80 -1.51
N ALA A 17 -52.51 57.31 -0.28
CA ALA A 17 -51.77 56.92 0.91
C ALA A 17 -51.98 55.46 1.28
N LEU A 18 -53.21 54.93 1.14
CA LEU A 18 -53.47 53.50 1.37
C LEU A 18 -52.80 52.60 0.30
N LEU A 19 -52.75 53.04 -0.98
CA LEU A 19 -52.06 52.30 -2.03
C LEU A 19 -50.57 52.31 -1.80
N MET A 20 -49.94 53.36 -1.31
CA MET A 20 -48.52 53.42 -0.96
C MET A 20 -48.18 52.52 0.25
N LEU A 21 -49.10 52.45 1.25
CA LEU A 21 -48.90 51.54 2.37
C LEU A 21 -49.03 50.04 1.97
N ALA A 22 -49.94 49.73 1.05
CA ALA A 22 -50.06 48.35 0.52
C ALA A 22 -48.91 47.92 -0.35
N ALA A 23 -48.22 48.86 -1.03
CA ALA A 23 -47.03 48.57 -1.82
C ALA A 23 -45.76 48.38 -0.97
N ALA A 24 -45.72 48.92 0.25
CA ALA A 24 -44.61 48.81 1.18
C ALA A 24 -44.57 47.46 1.97
N SER A 25 -45.69 46.73 1.97
CA SER A 25 -45.81 45.48 2.73
C SER A 25 -45.42 44.22 1.92
N GLY A 26 -44.92 44.39 0.69
CA GLY A 26 -44.64 43.26 -0.21
C GLY A 26 -43.17 42.91 -0.43
N VAL A 27 -42.24 43.64 0.20
CA VAL A 27 -40.81 43.28 0.07
C VAL A 27 -40.39 42.51 1.34
N SER A 28 -40.90 41.30 1.50
CA SER A 28 -40.25 40.35 2.37
C SER A 28 -38.96 39.93 1.68
N ALA A 29 -37.83 40.38 2.21
CA ALA A 29 -36.53 39.82 1.80
C ALA A 29 -36.57 38.33 2.08
N GLN A 30 -36.77 37.51 1.05
CA GLN A 30 -36.59 36.07 1.13
C GLN A 30 -35.10 35.79 1.29
N ALA A 31 -34.68 35.55 2.54
CA ALA A 31 -33.36 34.98 2.76
C ALA A 31 -33.40 33.50 2.37
N SER A 32 -32.71 33.13 1.31
CA SER A 32 -32.46 31.71 1.00
C SER A 32 -31.14 31.31 1.64
N SER A 33 -31.17 30.31 2.51
CA SER A 33 -29.96 29.66 3.03
C SER A 33 -29.70 28.39 2.22
N ALA A 34 -28.50 28.25 1.72
CA ALA A 34 -28.01 26.99 1.11
C ALA A 34 -26.99 26.35 2.04
N GLN A 35 -27.13 25.05 2.26
CA GLN A 35 -26.16 24.24 3.00
C GLN A 35 -25.40 23.36 2.03
N LEU A 36 -24.07 23.41 2.10
CA LEU A 36 -23.18 22.48 1.42
C LEU A 36 -22.63 21.50 2.44
N SER A 37 -23.00 20.22 2.32
CA SER A 37 -22.42 19.15 3.13
C SER A 37 -21.18 18.61 2.43
N ILE A 38 -20.04 18.71 3.09
CA ILE A 38 -18.76 18.17 2.59
C ILE A 38 -18.42 16.95 3.46
N ASN A 39 -18.35 15.78 2.82
CA ASN A 39 -17.90 14.56 3.46
C ASN A 39 -16.50 14.22 2.94
N LEU A 40 -15.52 14.16 3.84
CA LEU A 40 -14.18 13.73 3.55
C LEU A 40 -13.87 12.49 4.40
N THR A 41 -13.59 11.38 3.75
CA THR A 41 -13.11 10.18 4.43
C THR A 41 -11.60 10.12 4.31
N VAL A 42 -10.90 10.21 5.43
CA VAL A 42 -9.45 10.01 5.50
C VAL A 42 -9.20 8.57 5.86
N GLN A 43 -8.62 7.81 4.92
CA GLN A 43 -8.27 6.42 5.15
C GLN A 43 -6.81 6.32 5.61
N SER A 44 -6.55 5.47 6.60
CA SER A 44 -5.18 5.07 6.93
C SER A 44 -4.70 4.06 5.90
N SER A 45 -3.48 4.23 5.41
CA SER A 45 -2.87 3.32 4.45
C SER A 45 -1.50 2.87 4.92
N ILE A 46 -1.16 1.64 4.56
CA ILE A 46 0.18 1.08 4.67
C ILE A 46 0.66 0.83 3.25
N SER A 47 1.88 1.28 2.96
CA SER A 47 2.56 1.01 1.70
C SER A 47 3.78 0.14 1.98
N LEU A 48 3.99 -0.87 1.14
CA LEU A 48 5.14 -1.75 1.17
C LEU A 48 5.85 -1.66 -0.18
N VAL A 49 7.15 -1.41 -0.16
CA VAL A 49 8.00 -1.40 -1.35
C VAL A 49 9.28 -2.19 -1.10
N PHE A 50 9.89 -2.66 -2.19
CA PHE A 50 11.14 -3.41 -2.16
C PHE A 50 12.25 -2.56 -2.73
N ASN A 51 13.42 -2.58 -2.09
CA ASN A 51 14.60 -1.83 -2.51
C ASN A 51 15.82 -2.74 -2.62
N ASP A 52 16.73 -2.33 -3.46
CA ASP A 52 18.07 -2.90 -3.48
C ASP A 52 18.80 -2.63 -2.17
N ASN A 53 19.60 -3.61 -1.73
CA ASN A 53 20.53 -3.42 -0.63
C ASN A 53 21.94 -3.91 -1.00
N PRO A 54 22.76 -3.09 -1.65
CA PRO A 54 24.11 -3.47 -2.06
C PRO A 54 25.10 -3.62 -0.89
N ASN A 55 24.71 -3.28 0.35
CA ASN A 55 25.62 -3.24 1.51
C ASN A 55 25.49 -4.46 2.44
N VAL A 56 25.00 -5.59 1.94
CA VAL A 56 24.70 -6.79 2.75
C VAL A 56 25.91 -7.67 3.12
N GLY A 57 27.11 -7.24 2.86
CA GLY A 57 28.32 -7.96 3.30
C GLY A 57 28.50 -9.32 2.61
N SER A 58 28.50 -10.41 3.39
CA SER A 58 28.75 -11.78 2.89
C SER A 58 27.53 -12.48 2.30
N VAL A 59 26.36 -11.88 2.35
CA VAL A 59 25.15 -12.41 1.69
C VAL A 59 25.12 -11.85 0.27
N GLY A 60 24.87 -12.69 -0.73
CA GLY A 60 24.75 -12.25 -2.12
C GLY A 60 23.70 -11.14 -2.28
N PHE A 61 23.93 -10.27 -3.24
CA PHE A 61 23.00 -9.22 -3.64
C PHE A 61 22.79 -9.26 -5.14
N CYS A 62 21.59 -9.68 -5.57
CA CYS A 62 21.16 -9.57 -6.96
C CYS A 62 20.26 -8.35 -7.11
N PRO A 63 20.49 -7.48 -8.11
CA PRO A 63 19.65 -6.31 -8.32
C PRO A 63 18.21 -6.70 -8.58
N LEU A 64 17.30 -5.97 -7.98
CA LEU A 64 15.86 -6.10 -8.25
C LEU A 64 15.54 -5.44 -9.60
N THR A 65 14.56 -6.00 -10.30
CA THR A 65 13.91 -5.25 -11.37
C THR A 65 12.87 -4.30 -10.75
N ASN A 66 12.84 -3.05 -11.16
CA ASN A 66 11.93 -2.00 -10.64
C ASN A 66 12.01 -1.78 -9.12
N PRO A 67 13.21 -1.57 -8.52
CA PRO A 67 13.32 -1.27 -7.10
C PRO A 67 12.53 0.01 -6.74
N GLY A 68 12.09 0.12 -5.48
CA GLY A 68 11.26 1.22 -5.02
C GLY A 68 9.78 1.03 -5.30
N THR A 69 9.35 -0.14 -5.78
CA THR A 69 7.95 -0.47 -6.05
C THR A 69 7.49 -1.66 -5.21
N ASN A 70 6.20 -1.96 -5.25
CA ASN A 70 5.61 -3.14 -4.61
C ASN A 70 5.56 -4.37 -5.54
N ASN A 71 6.09 -4.26 -6.75
CA ASN A 71 6.14 -5.35 -7.73
C ASN A 71 7.53 -5.37 -8.37
N VAL A 72 8.36 -6.28 -7.88
CA VAL A 72 9.75 -6.44 -8.29
C VAL A 72 10.03 -7.86 -8.77
N GLY A 73 11.04 -8.03 -9.58
CA GLY A 73 11.60 -9.33 -9.91
C GLY A 73 13.00 -9.49 -9.31
N LEU A 74 13.36 -10.70 -8.97
CA LEU A 74 14.69 -11.07 -8.50
C LEU A 74 15.18 -12.30 -9.29
N ASP A 75 16.23 -12.13 -10.08
CA ASP A 75 16.84 -13.21 -10.84
C ASP A 75 18.09 -13.72 -10.10
N LEU A 76 18.04 -14.96 -9.67
CA LEU A 76 19.15 -15.64 -8.99
C LEU A 76 20.12 -16.33 -9.96
N GLY A 77 19.84 -16.28 -11.27
CA GLY A 77 20.65 -16.93 -12.29
C GLY A 77 20.49 -18.44 -12.30
N SER A 78 21.55 -19.14 -12.71
CA SER A 78 21.58 -20.60 -12.82
C SER A 78 22.60 -21.20 -11.87
N ALA A 79 22.25 -22.31 -11.26
CA ALA A 79 23.13 -23.09 -10.40
C ALA A 79 23.15 -24.57 -10.85
N SER A 80 24.28 -25.24 -10.70
CA SER A 80 24.47 -26.64 -11.06
C SER A 80 24.87 -27.46 -9.85
N PHE A 81 24.23 -28.62 -9.66
CA PHE A 81 24.48 -29.57 -8.58
C PHE A 81 24.78 -30.99 -9.11
N PRO A 82 25.69 -31.76 -8.53
CA PRO A 82 26.62 -31.43 -7.45
C PRO A 82 27.85 -30.69 -7.99
N GLY A 83 27.95 -29.49 -7.90
CA GLY A 83 29.10 -28.68 -8.30
C GLY A 83 28.94 -27.30 -7.68
N ASN A 84 29.98 -26.53 -7.67
CA ASN A 84 29.92 -25.17 -7.14
C ASN A 84 29.74 -24.14 -8.27
N PHE A 85 29.14 -24.59 -9.38
CA PHE A 85 28.88 -23.69 -10.51
C PHE A 85 27.58 -22.93 -10.30
N HIS A 86 27.65 -21.62 -10.35
CA HIS A 86 26.54 -20.72 -10.51
C HIS A 86 26.90 -19.64 -11.53
N SER A 87 25.97 -19.28 -12.39
CA SER A 87 26.21 -18.29 -13.45
C SER A 87 26.15 -16.85 -12.95
N SER A 88 25.58 -16.65 -11.78
CA SER A 88 25.40 -15.33 -11.19
C SER A 88 26.46 -15.06 -10.13
N THR A 89 27.10 -13.91 -10.23
CA THR A 89 28.04 -13.41 -9.22
C THR A 89 27.33 -12.67 -8.08
N CYS A 90 26.03 -12.53 -8.19
CA CYS A 90 25.23 -11.76 -7.22
C CYS A 90 24.61 -12.64 -6.12
N VAL A 91 24.63 -13.96 -6.23
CA VAL A 91 24.13 -14.85 -5.18
C VAL A 91 25.24 -15.31 -4.25
N ASP A 92 24.91 -15.51 -3.00
CA ASP A 92 25.69 -16.36 -2.12
C ASP A 92 25.27 -17.82 -2.32
N TYR A 93 26.25 -18.73 -2.32
CA TYR A 93 26.07 -20.14 -2.56
C TYR A 93 26.63 -20.94 -1.40
N ALA A 94 25.83 -21.80 -0.81
CA ALA A 94 26.21 -22.59 0.34
C ALA A 94 25.72 -24.04 0.27
N HIS A 95 26.43 -24.94 0.94
CA HIS A 95 25.92 -26.27 1.27
C HIS A 95 25.19 -26.21 2.61
N VAL A 96 23.97 -26.75 2.65
CA VAL A 96 23.16 -26.85 3.88
C VAL A 96 23.02 -28.32 4.26
N GLY A 97 23.84 -28.74 5.20
CA GLY A 97 23.98 -30.16 5.54
C GLY A 97 24.55 -30.97 4.37
N ALA A 98 24.32 -32.29 4.41
CA ALA A 98 24.92 -33.22 3.40
C ALA A 98 24.09 -33.29 2.10
N SER A 99 22.89 -32.74 2.03
CA SER A 99 21.93 -33.06 0.96
C SER A 99 21.34 -31.84 0.25
N PHE A 100 21.51 -30.62 0.76
CA PHE A 100 20.94 -29.43 0.17
C PHE A 100 22.02 -28.44 -0.26
N TYR A 101 21.75 -27.80 -1.37
CA TYR A 101 22.45 -26.60 -1.82
C TYR A 101 21.52 -25.40 -1.64
N GLN A 102 22.07 -24.27 -1.32
CA GLN A 102 21.32 -23.04 -1.11
C GLN A 102 21.91 -21.95 -1.98
N VAL A 103 21.04 -21.22 -2.65
CA VAL A 103 21.36 -19.92 -3.23
C VAL A 103 20.61 -18.85 -2.45
N SER A 104 21.25 -17.72 -2.22
CA SER A 104 20.63 -16.63 -1.48
C SER A 104 20.97 -15.26 -2.04
N SER A 105 20.03 -14.34 -1.88
CA SER A 105 20.21 -12.94 -2.21
C SER A 105 19.42 -12.06 -1.23
N ALA A 106 19.98 -10.92 -0.87
CA ALA A 106 19.37 -9.99 0.03
C ALA A 106 18.68 -8.85 -0.72
N PHE A 107 17.65 -8.30 -0.10
CA PHE A 107 16.90 -7.12 -0.51
C PHE A 107 16.31 -6.42 0.71
N ASP A 108 15.91 -5.17 0.57
CA ASP A 108 15.26 -4.43 1.63
C ASP A 108 13.76 -4.35 1.43
N VAL A 109 13.02 -4.48 2.51
CA VAL A 109 11.58 -4.20 2.58
C VAL A 109 11.39 -2.90 3.35
N LEU A 110 10.72 -1.93 2.76
CA LEU A 110 10.34 -0.69 3.41
C LEU A 110 8.83 -0.62 3.53
N VAL A 111 8.34 -0.55 4.77
CA VAL A 111 6.93 -0.33 5.06
C VAL A 111 6.75 1.07 5.60
N THR A 112 5.89 1.84 4.94
CA THR A 112 5.51 3.19 5.38
C THR A 112 4.04 3.24 5.73
N LYS A 113 3.65 4.24 6.52
CA LYS A 113 2.25 4.46 6.88
C LYS A 113 1.83 5.90 6.64
N SER A 114 0.54 6.08 6.37
CA SER A 114 -0.12 7.37 6.30
C SER A 114 -1.39 7.30 7.15
N ASN A 115 -1.57 8.28 8.05
CA ASN A 115 -2.75 8.41 8.91
C ASN A 115 -3.07 7.19 9.80
N SER A 116 -2.09 6.34 10.11
CA SER A 116 -2.24 5.22 11.01
C SER A 116 -1.69 5.56 12.39
N SER A 117 -2.46 5.28 13.45
CA SER A 117 -2.01 5.41 14.84
C SER A 117 -1.16 4.22 15.31
N SER A 118 -1.16 3.11 14.57
CA SER A 118 -0.37 1.94 14.94
C SER A 118 1.12 2.26 15.05
N PRO A 119 1.79 1.86 16.14
CA PRO A 119 3.22 2.12 16.33
C PRO A 119 4.11 1.18 15.51
N SER A 120 3.61 0.01 15.11
CA SER A 120 4.36 -1.05 14.46
C SER A 120 3.51 -1.82 13.45
N TYR A 121 4.17 -2.67 12.68
CA TYR A 121 3.50 -3.60 11.78
C TYR A 121 4.04 -5.02 11.95
N ARG A 122 3.24 -5.99 11.53
CA ARG A 122 3.64 -7.37 11.31
C ARG A 122 3.91 -7.57 9.82
N LEU A 123 5.01 -8.22 9.47
CA LEU A 123 5.32 -8.64 8.12
C LEU A 123 5.14 -10.16 7.99
N ALA A 124 4.46 -10.58 6.93
CA ALA A 124 4.30 -11.99 6.59
C ALA A 124 4.51 -12.20 5.10
N ALA A 125 4.84 -13.43 4.69
CA ALA A 125 4.97 -13.78 3.29
C ALA A 125 4.38 -15.16 2.98
N GLN A 126 4.00 -15.34 1.71
CA GLN A 126 3.41 -16.58 1.19
C GLN A 126 3.90 -16.80 -0.24
N ILE A 127 4.21 -18.03 -0.60
CA ILE A 127 4.45 -18.44 -2.00
C ILE A 127 3.13 -18.74 -2.70
N SER A 128 3.06 -18.49 -4.00
CA SER A 128 1.82 -18.66 -4.78
C SER A 128 1.51 -20.12 -5.09
N THR A 129 2.53 -20.94 -5.27
CA THR A 129 2.38 -22.35 -5.66
C THR A 129 3.08 -23.29 -4.66
N ALA A 130 2.67 -24.54 -4.63
CA ALA A 130 3.40 -25.54 -3.87
C ALA A 130 4.78 -25.77 -4.51
N PRO A 131 5.88 -25.66 -3.75
CA PRO A 131 7.20 -25.87 -4.31
C PRO A 131 7.36 -27.30 -4.83
N PRO A 132 8.17 -27.54 -5.85
CA PRO A 132 8.53 -28.89 -6.28
C PRO A 132 9.10 -29.70 -5.12
N ALA A 133 8.94 -31.01 -5.17
CA ALA A 133 9.52 -31.89 -4.16
C ALA A 133 11.03 -31.63 -4.00
N ASN A 134 11.48 -31.55 -2.76
CA ASN A 134 12.90 -31.28 -2.43
C ASN A 134 13.41 -29.87 -2.77
N VAL A 135 12.49 -28.90 -2.95
CA VAL A 135 12.79 -27.48 -3.06
C VAL A 135 12.11 -26.75 -1.90
N VAL A 136 12.83 -25.84 -1.25
CA VAL A 136 12.31 -25.04 -0.15
C VAL A 136 12.63 -23.57 -0.41
N TRP A 137 11.61 -22.72 -0.34
CA TRP A 137 11.75 -21.27 -0.39
C TRP A 137 11.70 -20.71 1.02
N LEU A 138 12.69 -19.88 1.38
CA LEU A 138 12.79 -19.30 2.72
C LEU A 138 13.04 -17.80 2.63
N ILE A 139 12.59 -17.09 3.66
CA ILE A 139 13.00 -15.73 3.95
C ILE A 139 13.63 -15.72 5.35
N ASN A 140 14.88 -15.27 5.47
CA ASN A 140 15.61 -15.24 6.74
C ASN A 140 15.60 -16.60 7.48
N ASN A 141 15.82 -17.70 6.77
CA ASN A 141 15.74 -19.09 7.24
C ASN A 141 14.33 -19.55 7.68
N ILE A 142 13.29 -18.75 7.44
CA ILE A 142 11.90 -19.12 7.74
C ILE A 142 11.29 -19.72 6.48
N PRO A 143 10.89 -21.01 6.47
CA PRO A 143 10.31 -21.64 5.29
C PRO A 143 8.92 -21.06 4.99
N LEU A 144 8.71 -20.77 3.72
CA LEU A 144 7.43 -20.30 3.21
C LEU A 144 6.56 -21.47 2.76
N ASN A 145 5.26 -21.28 2.76
CA ASN A 145 4.29 -22.24 2.24
C ASN A 145 3.23 -21.54 1.38
N ASN A 146 2.48 -22.31 0.61
CA ASN A 146 1.44 -21.81 -0.29
C ASN A 146 0.02 -21.83 0.29
N VAL A 147 -0.13 -22.28 1.54
CA VAL A 147 -1.47 -22.44 2.17
C VAL A 147 -1.83 -21.21 2.99
N ALA A 148 -0.85 -20.64 3.70
CA ALA A 148 -1.06 -19.51 4.60
C ALA A 148 0.15 -18.58 4.64
N PHE A 149 -0.08 -17.32 5.01
CA PHE A 149 0.98 -16.37 5.26
C PHE A 149 1.83 -16.79 6.45
N THR A 150 3.11 -16.93 6.23
CA THR A 150 4.12 -17.19 7.26
C THR A 150 4.60 -15.87 7.84
N THR A 151 4.53 -15.70 9.16
CA THR A 151 5.02 -14.47 9.81
C THR A 151 6.54 -14.41 9.76
N LEU A 152 7.08 -13.32 9.23
CA LEU A 152 8.51 -13.04 9.18
C LEU A 152 8.94 -12.16 10.37
N ASP A 153 8.18 -11.11 10.64
CA ASP A 153 8.41 -10.18 11.74
C ASP A 153 7.08 -9.89 12.45
N LEU A 154 7.10 -9.89 13.78
CA LEU A 154 5.90 -9.64 14.60
C LEU A 154 5.69 -8.16 14.90
N LEU A 155 6.77 -7.41 15.15
CA LEU A 155 6.75 -6.02 15.60
C LEU A 155 7.91 -5.28 14.94
N ASP A 156 7.63 -4.62 13.84
CA ASP A 156 8.64 -3.84 13.14
C ASP A 156 8.19 -2.37 13.01
N SER A 157 9.16 -1.48 12.81
CA SER A 157 8.92 -0.03 12.80
C SER A 157 8.77 0.49 11.39
N TYR A 158 7.80 1.36 11.19
CA TYR A 158 7.59 2.03 9.89
C TYR A 158 8.74 2.98 9.52
N GLY A 159 8.89 3.19 8.23
CA GLY A 159 9.80 4.20 7.68
C GLY A 159 11.28 3.82 7.71
N ARG A 160 11.60 2.58 8.04
CA ARG A 160 12.98 2.04 8.03
C ARG A 160 13.06 0.84 7.10
N PRO A 161 14.05 0.81 6.19
CA PRO A 161 14.33 -0.41 5.43
C PRO A 161 14.74 -1.54 6.35
N VAL A 162 14.22 -2.73 6.11
CA VAL A 162 14.57 -3.96 6.84
C VAL A 162 15.05 -4.99 5.84
N THR A 163 16.30 -5.42 5.99
CA THR A 163 16.90 -6.40 5.10
C THR A 163 16.27 -7.76 5.30
N LYS A 164 15.90 -8.37 4.18
CA LYS A 164 15.44 -9.75 4.07
C LYS A 164 16.37 -10.52 3.16
N THR A 165 16.57 -11.78 3.45
CA THR A 165 17.35 -12.69 2.60
C THR A 165 16.42 -13.75 2.02
N LEU A 166 16.23 -13.73 0.72
CA LEU A 166 15.61 -14.84 0.00
C LEU A 166 16.63 -15.98 -0.10
N GLN A 167 16.19 -17.18 0.21
CA GLN A 167 16.97 -18.39 0.12
C GLN A 167 16.16 -19.46 -0.61
N VAL A 168 16.82 -20.14 -1.54
CA VAL A 168 16.26 -21.29 -2.24
C VAL A 168 17.13 -22.49 -1.95
N GLN A 169 16.60 -23.43 -1.19
CA GLN A 169 17.28 -24.70 -0.91
C GLN A 169 16.80 -25.77 -1.88
N VAL A 170 17.74 -26.45 -2.51
CA VAL A 170 17.47 -27.49 -3.49
C VAL A 170 18.24 -28.74 -3.11
N ARG A 171 17.56 -29.88 -3.04
CA ARG A 171 18.23 -31.15 -2.76
C ARG A 171 19.05 -31.60 -3.97
N ASN A 172 20.16 -32.28 -3.70
CA ASN A 172 21.12 -32.73 -4.74
C ASN A 172 20.55 -33.73 -5.77
N ASN A 173 19.38 -34.29 -5.55
CA ASN A 173 18.65 -35.19 -6.44
C ASN A 173 17.54 -34.54 -7.26
N VAL A 174 17.39 -33.23 -7.18
CA VAL A 174 16.39 -32.51 -7.99
C VAL A 174 16.90 -32.43 -9.44
N PRO A 175 16.12 -32.86 -10.43
CA PRO A 175 16.52 -32.77 -11.84
C PRO A 175 16.63 -31.30 -12.27
N ALA A 176 17.45 -31.09 -13.34
CA ALA A 176 17.60 -29.76 -13.91
C ALA A 176 16.22 -29.21 -14.38
N GLN A 177 15.81 -28.07 -13.86
CA GLN A 177 14.55 -27.42 -14.17
C GLN A 177 14.61 -25.91 -13.87
N LEU A 178 13.71 -25.16 -14.47
CA LEU A 178 13.46 -23.77 -14.07
C LEU A 178 12.66 -23.77 -12.77
N LEU A 179 13.19 -23.10 -11.75
CA LEU A 179 12.49 -22.80 -10.51
C LEU A 179 12.03 -21.33 -10.55
N GLN A 180 10.74 -21.12 -10.57
CA GLN A 180 10.14 -19.80 -10.59
C GLN A 180 9.00 -19.77 -9.58
N GLU A 181 8.93 -18.70 -8.78
CA GLU A 181 7.91 -18.55 -7.76
C GLU A 181 7.51 -17.08 -7.60
N THR A 182 6.27 -16.83 -7.23
CA THR A 182 5.79 -15.52 -6.81
C THR A 182 5.62 -15.51 -5.30
N ILE A 183 6.32 -14.62 -4.63
CA ILE A 183 6.22 -14.44 -3.19
C ILE A 183 5.42 -13.19 -2.91
N THR A 184 4.28 -13.33 -2.25
CA THR A 184 3.44 -12.22 -1.82
C THR A 184 3.80 -11.85 -0.39
N PHE A 185 4.09 -10.58 -0.16
CA PHE A 185 4.32 -10.02 1.17
C PHE A 185 3.09 -9.26 1.64
N LEU A 186 2.79 -9.38 2.92
CA LEU A 186 1.67 -8.71 3.59
C LEU A 186 2.17 -7.97 4.82
N ALA A 187 2.04 -6.66 4.83
CA ALA A 187 2.26 -5.84 6.02
C ALA A 187 0.90 -5.50 6.66
N THR A 188 0.76 -5.78 7.95
CA THR A 188 -0.46 -5.52 8.72
C THR A 188 -0.13 -4.64 9.92
N ALA A 189 -0.86 -3.55 10.13
CA ALA A 189 -0.75 -2.71 11.33
C ALA A 189 -1.12 -3.50 12.59
N ASN A 190 -0.33 -3.35 13.66
CA ASN A 190 -0.59 -3.94 14.97
C ASN A 190 -1.43 -3.01 15.86
#